data_9a0860ee9542fb49b1eba02c921ca1b4
#
_entry.id   9a0860ee9542fb49b1eba02c921ca1b4
#
_cell.length_a   1.000
_cell.length_b   1.000
_cell.length_c   1.000
_cell.angle_alpha   90.00
_cell.angle_beta   90.00
_cell.angle_gamma   90.00
#
_symmetry.space_group_name_H-M   'P 1'
#
loop_
_entity.id
_entity.type
_entity.pdbx_description
1 polymer ?
#
loop_
_entity_poly.entity_id
_entity_poly.type
_entity_poly.pdbx_seq_one_letter_code
_entity_poly.pdbx_strand_id
1 'polypeptide(L)'
;MMIINLKNCLQPSKCIMINAILLFLMACEVIRPSGSDRLIARAENDYLYLSDIERQFESFNSKEDSLIKVNNFIYNWARQKLLYEKSLINLPQDKISELMDLVNNYESSLFRNAYKEFVLKSSMDTLMNQSLNKAYYERNKQNFMLKQPIYRIRHISLPLDNVDRREITNRFKRFDTEDIVFLDSLSFQFSNYFLADSLWLNQVEIVKQLNFLNFKERSIFLKSPNYYEVEDSLALYLCQLVDRLDRGNVAPFTYVENTIRDIVFNKRKIEFLRSFDNDILQDAIKIKKFEKY
;
A
#
# COMPACT_ATOMS: atom_id res chain seq x y z
N MET A 1 -13.63 -84.53 -20.54
CA MET A 1 -14.29 -83.90 -19.40
C MET A 1 -13.40 -84.14 -18.19
N MET A 2 -12.49 -83.18 -17.90
CA MET A 2 -11.46 -83.33 -16.88
C MET A 2 -11.56 -82.13 -15.94
N ILE A 3 -12.18 -82.39 -14.80
CA ILE A 3 -12.39 -81.39 -13.76
C ILE A 3 -11.05 -81.30 -12.98
N ILE A 4 -10.32 -80.21 -13.14
CA ILE A 4 -9.12 -79.95 -12.37
C ILE A 4 -9.54 -79.33 -11.04
N ASN A 5 -9.28 -80.04 -9.97
CA ASN A 5 -9.57 -79.73 -8.58
C ASN A 5 -8.55 -78.66 -8.08
N LEU A 6 -8.96 -77.41 -7.98
CA LEU A 6 -8.16 -76.31 -7.37
C LEU A 6 -8.30 -76.35 -5.85
N LYS A 7 -7.56 -77.26 -5.20
CA LYS A 7 -7.32 -77.23 -3.75
C LYS A 7 -5.85 -77.41 -3.46
N ASN A 8 -5.05 -76.35 -3.66
CA ASN A 8 -3.80 -76.25 -2.94
C ASN A 8 -3.67 -74.84 -2.45
N CYS A 9 -4.06 -74.68 -1.23
CA CYS A 9 -4.04 -73.49 -0.42
C CYS A 9 -2.63 -72.88 -0.36
N LEU A 10 -2.44 -71.69 -0.95
CA LEU A 10 -1.26 -70.90 -0.71
C LEU A 10 -1.29 -70.38 0.73
N GLN A 11 -0.20 -70.62 1.48
CA GLN A 11 -0.03 -70.12 2.84
C GLN A 11 -0.31 -68.58 2.89
N PRO A 12 -0.98 -68.05 3.91
CA PRO A 12 -1.42 -66.69 4.05
C PRO A 12 -0.23 -65.68 3.97
N SER A 13 0.98 -66.09 4.31
CA SER A 13 2.20 -65.28 4.20
C SER A 13 2.59 -64.96 2.76
N LYS A 14 2.33 -65.85 1.78
CA LYS A 14 2.65 -65.61 0.35
C LYS A 14 1.63 -64.68 -0.32
N CYS A 15 0.35 -64.73 0.08
CA CYS A 15 -0.67 -63.78 -0.40
C CYS A 15 -0.43 -62.36 0.11
N ILE A 16 0.05 -62.21 1.34
CA ILE A 16 0.41 -60.88 1.91
C ILE A 16 1.62 -60.30 1.18
N MET A 17 2.64 -61.12 0.85
CA MET A 17 3.81 -60.65 0.11
C MET A 17 3.47 -60.28 -1.33
N ILE A 18 2.60 -61.00 -2.02
CA ILE A 18 2.16 -60.67 -3.39
C ILE A 18 1.32 -59.40 -3.40
N ASN A 19 0.44 -59.19 -2.42
CA ASN A 19 -0.33 -57.95 -2.27
C ASN A 19 0.58 -56.72 -1.92
N ALA A 20 1.62 -56.91 -1.11
CA ALA A 20 2.56 -55.86 -0.78
C ALA A 20 3.41 -55.45 -2.02
N ILE A 21 3.80 -56.41 -2.86
CA ILE A 21 4.53 -56.13 -4.11
C ILE A 21 3.61 -55.49 -5.15
N LEU A 22 2.32 -55.86 -5.21
CA LEU A 22 1.35 -55.21 -6.11
C LEU A 22 1.03 -53.76 -5.67
N LEU A 23 1.00 -53.48 -4.38
CA LEU A 23 0.85 -52.14 -3.83
C LEU A 23 2.08 -51.24 -4.08
N PHE A 24 3.28 -51.82 -4.10
CA PHE A 24 4.53 -51.08 -4.42
C PHE A 24 4.63 -50.72 -5.91
N LEU A 25 4.02 -51.52 -6.79
CA LEU A 25 3.99 -51.20 -8.24
C LEU A 25 2.96 -50.13 -8.58
N MET A 26 1.95 -49.90 -7.75
CA MET A 26 0.98 -48.80 -7.91
C MET A 26 1.46 -47.46 -7.30
N ALA A 27 2.48 -47.45 -6.45
CA ALA A 27 3.02 -46.27 -5.83
C ALA A 27 3.94 -45.44 -6.74
N CYS A 28 4.34 -45.96 -7.91
CA CYS A 28 5.18 -45.22 -8.87
C CYS A 28 4.41 -44.29 -9.82
N GLU A 29 3.08 -44.23 -9.79
CA GLU A 29 2.30 -43.34 -10.67
C GLU A 29 1.85 -42.04 -10.00
N VAL A 30 2.15 -41.80 -8.72
CA VAL A 30 1.67 -40.61 -7.99
C VAL A 30 2.66 -39.43 -8.02
N ILE A 31 3.85 -39.59 -8.59
CA ILE A 31 4.79 -38.49 -8.80
C ILE A 31 4.99 -38.29 -10.30
N ARG A 32 3.91 -37.99 -11.02
CA ARG A 32 4.03 -37.23 -12.26
C ARG A 32 4.08 -35.75 -11.84
N PRO A 33 5.19 -35.02 -12.09
CA PRO A 33 5.13 -33.56 -12.02
C PRO A 33 4.07 -33.14 -13.03
N SER A 34 3.07 -32.43 -12.54
CA SER A 34 1.97 -31.82 -13.32
C SER A 34 2.58 -31.06 -14.49
N GLY A 35 2.33 -31.57 -15.72
CA GLY A 35 2.74 -30.93 -16.97
C GLY A 35 4.27 -30.76 -17.10
N SER A 36 4.96 -31.58 -17.90
CA SER A 36 6.36 -31.35 -18.27
C SER A 36 6.43 -29.96 -18.93
N ASP A 37 6.94 -28.97 -18.17
CA ASP A 37 7.15 -27.63 -18.68
C ASP A 37 8.04 -27.73 -19.92
N ARG A 38 7.60 -27.16 -21.03
CA ARG A 38 8.27 -27.32 -22.30
C ARG A 38 9.59 -26.57 -22.29
N LEU A 39 10.70 -27.29 -22.49
CA LEU A 39 12.01 -26.70 -22.68
C LEU A 39 12.03 -25.90 -23.98
N ILE A 40 12.42 -24.63 -23.91
CA ILE A 40 12.47 -23.69 -25.03
C ILE A 40 13.92 -23.42 -25.47
N ALA A 41 14.84 -23.22 -24.51
CA ALA A 41 16.24 -22.94 -24.79
C ALA A 41 17.16 -23.47 -23.70
N ARG A 42 18.42 -23.65 -24.03
CA ARG A 42 19.49 -24.03 -23.10
C ARG A 42 20.73 -23.16 -23.36
N ALA A 43 21.33 -22.66 -22.29
CA ALA A 43 22.64 -21.99 -22.32
C ALA A 43 23.53 -22.64 -21.25
N GLU A 44 24.45 -23.52 -21.70
CA GLU A 44 25.29 -24.37 -20.86
C GLU A 44 24.51 -25.23 -19.87
N ASN A 45 24.48 -24.86 -18.57
CA ASN A 45 23.77 -25.57 -17.51
C ASN A 45 22.42 -24.94 -17.16
N ASP A 46 22.09 -23.77 -17.71
CA ASP A 46 20.83 -23.08 -17.50
C ASP A 46 19.79 -23.49 -18.56
N TYR A 47 18.57 -23.69 -18.14
CA TYR A 47 17.43 -24.09 -18.96
C TYR A 47 16.34 -23.04 -18.89
N LEU A 48 15.78 -22.67 -20.05
CA LEU A 48 14.64 -21.76 -20.17
C LEU A 48 13.41 -22.56 -20.55
N TYR A 49 12.36 -22.48 -19.77
CA TYR A 49 11.11 -23.18 -19.98
C TYR A 49 10.01 -22.25 -20.50
N LEU A 50 8.95 -22.83 -21.03
CA LEU A 50 7.77 -22.07 -21.51
C LEU A 50 7.15 -21.22 -20.41
N SER A 51 7.05 -21.76 -19.21
CA SER A 51 6.51 -21.04 -18.04
C SER A 51 7.32 -19.79 -17.69
N ASP A 52 8.61 -19.75 -17.99
CA ASP A 52 9.44 -18.54 -17.78
C ASP A 52 9.05 -17.43 -18.75
N ILE A 53 8.75 -17.81 -19.99
CA ILE A 53 8.28 -16.88 -21.03
C ILE A 53 6.88 -16.38 -20.68
N GLU A 54 5.97 -17.26 -20.28
CA GLU A 54 4.58 -16.91 -19.89
C GLU A 54 4.53 -15.94 -18.70
N ARG A 55 5.43 -16.11 -17.72
CA ARG A 55 5.58 -15.16 -16.59
C ARG A 55 6.08 -13.78 -17.00
N GLN A 56 6.85 -13.70 -18.10
CA GLN A 56 7.41 -12.44 -18.57
C GLN A 56 6.43 -11.63 -19.42
N PHE A 57 5.47 -12.30 -20.08
CA PHE A 57 4.56 -11.66 -21.01
C PHE A 57 3.11 -12.01 -20.65
N GLU A 58 2.32 -11.02 -20.22
CA GLU A 58 0.90 -11.20 -19.90
C GLU A 58 0.01 -11.30 -21.16
N SER A 59 0.38 -10.58 -22.22
CA SER A 59 -0.35 -10.57 -23.49
C SER A 59 0.51 -10.08 -24.66
N PHE A 60 0.08 -10.39 -25.88
CA PHE A 60 0.71 -9.94 -27.12
C PHE A 60 -0.32 -9.24 -28.02
N ASN A 61 0.12 -8.21 -28.74
CA ASN A 61 -0.74 -7.45 -29.63
C ASN A 61 -1.07 -8.19 -30.92
N SER A 62 -0.15 -9.03 -31.42
CA SER A 62 -0.34 -9.88 -32.60
C SER A 62 0.56 -11.13 -32.52
N LYS A 63 0.34 -12.07 -33.42
CA LYS A 63 1.16 -13.28 -33.53
C LYS A 63 2.59 -12.97 -33.97
N GLU A 64 2.78 -12.02 -34.88
CA GLU A 64 4.11 -11.56 -35.32
C GLU A 64 4.85 -10.82 -34.21
N ASP A 65 4.18 -9.95 -33.47
CA ASP A 65 4.74 -9.24 -32.31
C ASP A 65 5.18 -10.23 -31.21
N SER A 66 4.37 -11.27 -30.98
CA SER A 66 4.70 -12.36 -30.06
C SER A 66 6.00 -13.08 -30.47
N LEU A 67 6.15 -13.46 -31.74
CA LEU A 67 7.34 -14.17 -32.20
C LEU A 67 8.60 -13.31 -32.05
N ILE A 68 8.54 -12.02 -32.39
CA ILE A 68 9.70 -11.12 -32.29
C ILE A 68 10.09 -10.91 -30.83
N LYS A 69 9.13 -10.63 -29.94
CA LYS A 69 9.37 -10.41 -28.53
C LYS A 69 9.94 -11.64 -27.82
N VAL A 70 9.33 -12.80 -28.07
CA VAL A 70 9.81 -14.07 -27.47
C VAL A 70 11.20 -14.43 -27.97
N ASN A 71 11.49 -14.31 -29.28
CA ASN A 71 12.85 -14.57 -29.77
C ASN A 71 13.88 -13.61 -29.17
N ASN A 72 13.56 -12.32 -29.10
CA ASN A 72 14.45 -11.33 -28.48
C ASN A 72 14.69 -11.64 -27.00
N PHE A 73 13.66 -12.07 -26.28
CA PHE A 73 13.80 -12.49 -24.89
C PHE A 73 14.73 -13.70 -24.75
N ILE A 74 14.54 -14.75 -25.57
CA ILE A 74 15.37 -15.97 -25.56
C ILE A 74 16.85 -15.61 -25.82
N TYR A 75 17.14 -14.81 -26.85
CA TYR A 75 18.51 -14.41 -27.16
C TYR A 75 19.13 -13.54 -26.07
N ASN A 76 18.37 -12.63 -25.48
CA ASN A 76 18.85 -11.81 -24.37
C ASN A 76 19.12 -12.65 -23.11
N TRP A 77 18.21 -13.58 -22.77
CA TRP A 77 18.40 -14.52 -21.69
C TRP A 77 19.67 -15.36 -21.87
N ALA A 78 19.83 -15.96 -23.04
CA ALA A 78 21.02 -16.76 -23.34
C ALA A 78 22.32 -15.93 -23.23
N ARG A 79 22.32 -14.70 -23.78
CA ARG A 79 23.46 -13.79 -23.68
C ARG A 79 23.82 -13.45 -22.25
N GLN A 80 22.83 -13.15 -21.42
CA GLN A 80 23.05 -12.85 -20.00
C GLN A 80 23.67 -14.06 -19.27
N LYS A 81 23.15 -15.28 -19.50
CA LYS A 81 23.67 -16.48 -18.90
C LYS A 81 25.12 -16.74 -19.30
N LEU A 82 25.41 -16.71 -20.61
CA LEU A 82 26.76 -16.91 -21.13
C LEU A 82 27.74 -15.83 -20.66
N LEU A 83 27.32 -14.56 -20.57
CA LEU A 83 28.16 -13.48 -20.03
C LEU A 83 28.44 -13.68 -18.54
N TYR A 84 27.45 -14.12 -17.75
CA TYR A 84 27.65 -14.44 -16.35
C TYR A 84 28.66 -15.56 -16.15
N GLU A 85 28.51 -16.67 -16.86
CA GLU A 85 29.52 -17.78 -16.86
C GLU A 85 30.90 -17.29 -17.24
N LYS A 86 31.01 -16.50 -18.32
CA LYS A 86 32.29 -15.91 -18.73
C LYS A 86 32.88 -14.98 -17.68
N SER A 87 32.04 -14.25 -16.94
CA SER A 87 32.50 -13.38 -15.86
C SER A 87 33.15 -14.17 -14.72
N LEU A 88 32.53 -15.29 -14.32
CA LEU A 88 33.08 -16.17 -13.26
C LEU A 88 34.43 -16.80 -13.61
N ILE A 89 34.68 -17.00 -14.91
CA ILE A 89 35.95 -17.59 -15.38
C ILE A 89 37.05 -16.54 -15.59
N ASN A 90 36.67 -15.32 -16.04
CA ASN A 90 37.65 -14.33 -16.53
C ASN A 90 37.89 -13.17 -15.56
N LEU A 91 37.05 -12.97 -14.56
CA LEU A 91 37.29 -11.94 -13.55
C LEU A 91 38.35 -12.42 -12.54
N PRO A 92 39.16 -11.50 -11.97
CA PRO A 92 40.05 -11.80 -10.86
C PRO A 92 39.29 -12.35 -9.65
N GLN A 93 39.88 -13.29 -8.93
CA GLN A 93 39.24 -14.00 -7.82
C GLN A 93 38.84 -13.06 -6.66
N ASP A 94 39.66 -12.04 -6.40
CA ASP A 94 39.33 -10.99 -5.42
C ASP A 94 38.07 -10.23 -5.81
N LYS A 95 37.89 -9.92 -7.10
CA LYS A 95 36.68 -9.24 -7.59
C LYS A 95 35.44 -10.13 -7.51
N ILE A 96 35.57 -11.42 -7.81
CA ILE A 96 34.48 -12.39 -7.67
C ILE A 96 34.07 -12.47 -6.19
N SER A 97 35.03 -12.58 -5.26
CA SER A 97 34.77 -12.62 -3.83
C SER A 97 34.04 -11.36 -3.35
N GLU A 98 34.51 -10.16 -3.75
CA GLU A 98 33.83 -8.88 -3.44
C GLU A 98 32.37 -8.87 -3.92
N LEU A 99 32.11 -9.30 -5.16
CA LEU A 99 30.78 -9.33 -5.74
C LEU A 99 29.87 -10.34 -5.02
N MET A 100 30.39 -11.52 -4.68
CA MET A 100 29.64 -12.53 -3.92
C MET A 100 29.30 -12.04 -2.51
N ASP A 101 30.21 -11.33 -1.83
CA ASP A 101 29.95 -10.72 -0.54
C ASP A 101 28.82 -9.67 -0.62
N LEU A 102 28.80 -8.87 -1.69
CA LEU A 102 27.70 -7.91 -1.93
C LEU A 102 26.36 -8.63 -2.13
N VAL A 103 26.34 -9.72 -2.94
CA VAL A 103 25.13 -10.51 -3.17
C VAL A 103 24.62 -11.13 -1.86
N ASN A 104 25.50 -11.78 -1.08
CA ASN A 104 25.15 -12.40 0.19
C ASN A 104 24.63 -11.38 1.22
N ASN A 105 25.24 -10.20 1.30
CA ASN A 105 24.81 -9.12 2.16
C ASN A 105 23.42 -8.58 1.74
N TYR A 106 23.19 -8.45 0.44
CA TYR A 106 21.92 -8.00 -0.11
C TYR A 106 20.81 -9.03 0.13
N GLU A 107 21.06 -10.31 -0.16
CA GLU A 107 20.15 -11.41 0.14
C GLU A 107 19.74 -11.41 1.61
N SER A 108 20.74 -11.40 2.52
CA SER A 108 20.51 -11.36 3.95
C SER A 108 19.69 -10.13 4.38
N SER A 109 19.91 -8.99 3.75
CA SER A 109 19.15 -7.76 4.00
C SER A 109 17.70 -7.89 3.58
N LEU A 110 17.43 -8.49 2.41
CA LEU A 110 16.07 -8.73 1.91
C LEU A 110 15.27 -9.61 2.87
N PHE A 111 15.84 -10.76 3.28
CA PHE A 111 15.18 -11.68 4.22
C PHE A 111 14.94 -11.05 5.59
N ARG A 112 15.94 -10.33 6.14
CA ARG A 112 15.76 -9.62 7.42
C ARG A 112 14.64 -8.59 7.36
N ASN A 113 14.61 -7.79 6.29
CA ASN A 113 13.59 -6.76 6.13
C ASN A 113 12.20 -7.37 5.93
N ALA A 114 12.07 -8.40 5.10
CA ALA A 114 10.83 -9.12 4.89
C ALA A 114 10.31 -9.74 6.20
N TYR A 115 11.20 -10.34 7.00
CA TYR A 115 10.83 -10.91 8.29
C TYR A 115 10.39 -9.84 9.30
N LYS A 116 11.12 -8.72 9.39
CA LYS A 116 10.71 -7.58 10.23
C LYS A 116 9.34 -7.02 9.85
N GLU A 117 9.06 -6.91 8.55
CA GLU A 117 7.73 -6.51 8.08
C GLU A 117 6.65 -7.52 8.43
N PHE A 118 6.92 -8.81 8.27
CA PHE A 118 5.99 -9.88 8.65
C PHE A 118 5.64 -9.83 10.13
N VAL A 119 6.65 -9.73 11.01
CA VAL A 119 6.47 -9.65 12.47
C VAL A 119 5.73 -8.37 12.85
N LEU A 120 6.05 -7.24 12.20
CA LEU A 120 5.38 -5.97 12.43
C LEU A 120 3.88 -6.07 12.12
N LYS A 121 3.52 -6.67 10.97
CA LYS A 121 2.11 -6.86 10.55
C LYS A 121 1.34 -7.81 11.45
N SER A 122 2.01 -8.84 11.97
CA SER A 122 1.36 -9.89 12.79
C SER A 122 1.26 -9.54 14.28
N SER A 123 2.18 -8.75 14.80
CA SER A 123 2.34 -8.55 16.25
C SER A 123 2.14 -7.11 16.72
N MET A 124 2.28 -6.13 15.82
CA MET A 124 2.06 -4.74 16.19
C MET A 124 0.57 -4.41 16.14
N ASP A 125 0.02 -4.00 17.28
CA ASP A 125 -1.32 -3.43 17.35
C ASP A 125 -1.38 -2.14 16.52
N THR A 126 -2.16 -2.18 15.45
CA THR A 126 -2.40 -1.05 14.54
C THR A 126 -3.52 -0.14 15.03
N LEU A 127 -4.22 -0.50 16.13
CA LEU A 127 -5.28 0.34 16.67
C LEU A 127 -4.71 1.69 17.10
N MET A 128 -5.22 2.72 16.48
CA MET A 128 -4.83 4.10 16.73
C MET A 128 -5.59 4.61 17.94
N ASN A 129 -4.87 4.85 19.02
CA ASN A 129 -5.44 5.47 20.21
C ASN A 129 -5.39 7.00 20.08
N GLN A 130 -6.56 7.62 19.85
CA GLN A 130 -6.70 9.07 19.72
C GLN A 130 -6.16 9.82 20.94
N SER A 131 -6.27 9.23 22.14
CA SER A 131 -5.74 9.85 23.36
C SER A 131 -4.22 9.98 23.33
N LEU A 132 -3.50 9.01 22.75
CA LEU A 132 -2.05 9.07 22.58
C LEU A 132 -1.65 10.17 21.57
N ASN A 133 -2.41 10.31 20.47
CA ASN A 133 -2.17 11.34 19.48
C ASN A 133 -2.34 12.74 20.11
N LYS A 134 -3.43 12.94 20.87
CA LYS A 134 -3.68 14.18 21.57
C LYS A 134 -2.61 14.49 22.63
N ALA A 135 -2.19 13.50 23.40
CA ALA A 135 -1.12 13.64 24.39
C ALA A 135 0.23 13.95 23.73
N TYR A 136 0.51 13.39 22.56
CA TYR A 136 1.71 13.72 21.77
C TYR A 136 1.66 15.17 21.29
N TYR A 137 0.53 15.61 20.73
CA TYR A 137 0.32 17.00 20.30
C TYR A 137 0.55 17.98 21.44
N GLU A 138 -0.10 17.76 22.60
CA GLU A 138 0.01 18.66 23.77
C GLU A 138 1.46 18.85 24.24
N ARG A 139 2.26 17.77 24.24
CA ARG A 139 3.67 17.81 24.64
C ARG A 139 4.60 18.44 23.59
N ASN A 140 4.16 18.53 22.33
CA ASN A 140 5.02 18.94 21.22
C ASN A 140 4.41 20.09 20.39
N LYS A 141 3.49 20.87 20.95
CA LYS A 141 2.77 21.96 20.25
C LYS A 141 3.68 22.91 19.49
N GLN A 142 4.82 23.25 20.08
CA GLN A 142 5.80 24.15 19.47
C GLN A 142 6.41 23.63 18.16
N ASN A 143 6.28 22.35 17.86
CA ASN A 143 6.77 21.74 16.61
C ASN A 143 5.76 21.85 15.47
N PHE A 144 4.52 22.26 15.78
CA PHE A 144 3.41 22.35 14.84
C PHE A 144 3.07 23.80 14.51
N MET A 145 4.08 24.61 14.17
CA MET A 145 3.88 26.00 13.77
C MET A 145 3.46 26.07 12.29
N LEU A 146 2.44 26.86 12.02
CA LEU A 146 1.93 27.07 10.66
C LEU A 146 2.98 27.76 9.79
N LYS A 147 3.30 27.18 8.65
CA LYS A 147 4.19 27.75 7.63
C LYS A 147 3.46 28.71 6.68
N GLN A 148 2.13 28.63 6.62
CA GLN A 148 1.23 29.45 5.82
C GLN A 148 -0.10 29.59 6.55
N PRO A 149 -0.93 30.60 6.21
CA PRO A 149 -2.26 30.73 6.78
C PRO A 149 -3.15 29.52 6.47
N ILE A 150 -4.05 29.19 7.41
CA ILE A 150 -5.12 28.22 7.23
C ILE A 150 -6.46 28.87 7.58
N TYR A 151 -7.53 28.31 7.02
CA TYR A 151 -8.85 28.92 7.05
C TYR A 151 -9.92 27.90 7.35
N ARG A 152 -10.95 28.30 8.09
CA ARG A 152 -12.23 27.60 8.16
C ARG A 152 -13.26 28.38 7.37
N ILE A 153 -13.84 27.73 6.39
CA ILE A 153 -14.86 28.35 5.54
C ILE A 153 -16.08 27.44 5.43
N ARG A 154 -17.20 28.02 5.04
CA ARG A 154 -18.32 27.29 4.44
C ARG A 154 -18.81 28.04 3.22
N HIS A 155 -19.35 27.36 2.24
CA HIS A 155 -19.98 27.96 1.08
C HIS A 155 -21.09 27.09 0.50
N ILE A 156 -22.01 27.75 -0.22
CA ILE A 156 -23.07 27.13 -1.03
C ILE A 156 -23.11 27.87 -2.36
N SER A 157 -23.28 27.15 -3.47
CA SER A 157 -23.61 27.68 -4.78
C SER A 157 -25.04 27.28 -5.13
N LEU A 158 -25.90 28.26 -5.30
CA LEU A 158 -27.33 28.08 -5.58
C LEU A 158 -27.64 28.45 -7.04
N PRO A 159 -28.42 27.62 -7.78
CA PRO A 159 -29.01 28.05 -9.04
C PRO A 159 -29.85 29.34 -8.84
N LEU A 160 -29.87 30.22 -9.86
CA LEU A 160 -30.54 31.51 -9.77
C LEU A 160 -32.07 31.38 -9.63
N ASP A 161 -32.65 30.30 -10.18
CA ASP A 161 -34.07 29.97 -10.16
C ASP A 161 -34.50 29.19 -8.92
N ASN A 162 -33.62 29.01 -7.93
CA ASN A 162 -33.95 28.30 -6.70
C ASN A 162 -35.03 29.02 -5.89
N VAL A 163 -36.17 28.35 -5.66
CA VAL A 163 -37.36 28.92 -4.99
C VAL A 163 -37.12 29.16 -3.50
N ASP A 164 -36.24 28.42 -2.86
CA ASP A 164 -35.94 28.49 -1.43
C ASP A 164 -34.76 29.43 -1.12
N ARG A 165 -34.27 30.15 -2.12
CA ARG A 165 -33.08 31.02 -2.05
C ARG A 165 -33.04 31.88 -0.78
N ARG A 166 -34.16 32.56 -0.45
CA ARG A 166 -34.23 33.46 0.70
C ARG A 166 -34.08 32.73 2.03
N GLU A 167 -34.73 31.57 2.16
CA GLU A 167 -34.66 30.77 3.39
C GLU A 167 -33.29 30.16 3.55
N ILE A 168 -32.72 29.57 2.48
CA ILE A 168 -31.37 29.04 2.45
C ILE A 168 -30.34 30.11 2.86
N THR A 169 -30.43 31.31 2.29
CA THR A 169 -29.52 32.43 2.64
C THR A 169 -29.61 32.80 4.12
N ASN A 170 -30.84 32.92 4.67
CA ASN A 170 -31.01 33.27 6.08
C ASN A 170 -30.45 32.19 7.02
N ARG A 171 -30.73 30.91 6.71
CA ARG A 171 -30.20 29.77 7.49
C ARG A 171 -28.69 29.62 7.35
N PHE A 172 -28.15 29.84 6.16
CA PHE A 172 -26.70 29.83 5.97
C PHE A 172 -25.99 30.92 6.80
N LYS A 173 -26.61 32.10 6.96
CA LYS A 173 -26.05 33.19 7.79
C LYS A 173 -26.09 32.84 9.27
N ARG A 174 -27.19 32.30 9.77
CA ARG A 174 -27.38 31.95 11.18
C ARG A 174 -26.57 30.69 11.56
N PHE A 175 -26.73 29.63 10.78
CA PHE A 175 -25.96 28.37 10.85
C PHE A 175 -25.97 27.71 12.23
N ASP A 176 -27.11 27.65 12.87
CA ASP A 176 -27.31 26.86 14.09
C ASP A 176 -27.55 25.36 13.77
N THR A 177 -27.69 24.53 14.78
CA THR A 177 -27.85 23.07 14.60
C THR A 177 -29.02 22.68 13.71
N GLU A 178 -30.17 23.41 13.85
CA GLU A 178 -31.36 23.16 13.02
C GLU A 178 -31.13 23.61 11.58
N ASP A 179 -30.41 24.72 11.39
CA ASP A 179 -30.06 25.24 10.08
C ASP A 179 -29.13 24.29 9.33
N ILE A 180 -28.17 23.70 10.02
CA ILE A 180 -27.26 22.71 9.42
C ILE A 180 -28.03 21.51 8.89
N VAL A 181 -28.95 20.95 9.70
CA VAL A 181 -29.81 19.84 9.30
C VAL A 181 -30.69 20.21 8.11
N PHE A 182 -31.26 21.42 8.12
CA PHE A 182 -32.09 21.93 7.02
C PHE A 182 -31.25 22.08 5.74
N LEU A 183 -30.09 22.72 5.81
CA LEU A 183 -29.20 22.93 4.65
C LEU A 183 -28.69 21.61 4.09
N ASP A 184 -28.37 20.65 4.96
CA ASP A 184 -27.96 19.32 4.52
C ASP A 184 -29.10 18.58 3.79
N SER A 185 -30.32 18.68 4.28
CA SER A 185 -31.50 18.09 3.64
C SER A 185 -31.80 18.65 2.25
N LEU A 186 -31.40 19.89 1.99
CA LEU A 186 -31.58 20.55 0.69
C LEU A 186 -30.31 20.53 -0.17
N SER A 187 -29.27 19.81 0.25
CA SER A 187 -27.97 19.78 -0.44
C SER A 187 -28.05 19.34 -1.90
N PHE A 188 -29.05 18.52 -2.27
CA PHE A 188 -29.33 18.12 -3.65
C PHE A 188 -29.74 19.27 -4.58
N GLN A 189 -30.16 20.41 -4.03
CA GLN A 189 -30.53 21.64 -4.79
C GLN A 189 -29.28 22.52 -5.05
N PHE A 190 -28.16 22.25 -4.41
CA PHE A 190 -26.94 23.05 -4.53
C PHE A 190 -26.10 22.57 -5.71
N SER A 191 -25.64 23.49 -6.53
CA SER A 191 -24.69 23.16 -7.61
C SER A 191 -23.33 22.76 -7.08
N ASN A 192 -22.90 23.36 -5.97
CA ASN A 192 -21.71 23.04 -5.20
C ASN A 192 -21.87 23.53 -3.76
N TYR A 193 -21.27 22.82 -2.80
CA TYR A 193 -21.31 23.26 -1.41
C TYR A 193 -20.17 22.66 -0.58
N PHE A 194 -19.85 23.36 0.50
CA PHE A 194 -18.94 22.91 1.54
C PHE A 194 -19.43 23.48 2.87
N LEU A 195 -20.03 22.63 3.70
CA LEU A 195 -20.63 23.02 4.99
C LEU A 195 -19.82 22.53 6.20
N ALA A 196 -18.72 21.83 5.98
CA ALA A 196 -17.84 21.32 7.04
C ALA A 196 -16.92 22.43 7.60
N ASP A 197 -17.51 23.44 8.20
CA ASP A 197 -16.81 24.63 8.71
C ASP A 197 -15.93 24.38 9.94
N SER A 198 -15.93 23.16 10.47
CA SER A 198 -14.99 22.70 11.50
C SER A 198 -13.61 22.31 10.95
N LEU A 199 -13.49 22.10 9.63
CA LEU A 199 -12.26 21.69 8.97
C LEU A 199 -11.38 22.90 8.61
N TRP A 200 -10.11 22.78 8.91
CA TRP A 200 -9.10 23.75 8.49
C TRP A 200 -8.57 23.41 7.11
N LEU A 201 -8.58 24.39 6.24
CA LEU A 201 -8.14 24.28 4.85
C LEU A 201 -6.88 25.12 4.62
N ASN A 202 -5.92 24.58 3.87
CA ASN A 202 -4.75 25.32 3.42
C ASN A 202 -5.05 26.12 2.14
N GLN A 203 -4.08 26.91 1.68
CA GLN A 203 -4.21 27.77 0.51
C GLN A 203 -4.63 27.00 -0.77
N VAL A 204 -4.13 25.78 -0.98
CA VAL A 204 -4.45 24.99 -2.18
C VAL A 204 -5.89 24.49 -2.11
N GLU A 205 -6.32 24.04 -0.95
CA GLU A 205 -7.69 23.58 -0.72
C GLU A 205 -8.68 24.72 -0.85
N ILE A 206 -8.37 25.89 -0.31
CA ILE A 206 -9.19 27.11 -0.47
C ILE A 206 -9.38 27.48 -1.96
N VAL A 207 -8.33 27.39 -2.76
CA VAL A 207 -8.45 27.69 -4.20
C VAL A 207 -9.39 26.71 -4.90
N LYS A 208 -9.40 25.44 -4.49
CA LYS A 208 -10.32 24.43 -5.02
C LYS A 208 -11.76 24.66 -4.60
N GLN A 209 -11.97 25.01 -3.33
CA GLN A 209 -13.32 25.26 -2.79
C GLN A 209 -13.94 26.55 -3.32
N LEU A 210 -13.15 27.63 -3.45
CA LEU A 210 -13.61 28.95 -3.90
C LEU A 210 -13.15 29.23 -5.33
N ASN A 211 -13.29 28.29 -6.24
CA ASN A 211 -12.89 28.40 -7.63
C ASN A 211 -13.72 29.41 -8.45
N PHE A 212 -14.94 29.71 -7.99
CA PHE A 212 -15.82 30.73 -8.56
C PHE A 212 -15.41 32.17 -8.18
N LEU A 213 -14.58 32.36 -7.15
CA LEU A 213 -14.00 33.67 -6.83
C LEU A 213 -12.68 33.87 -7.59
N ASN A 214 -12.51 35.02 -8.22
CA ASN A 214 -11.22 35.38 -8.79
C ASN A 214 -10.18 35.67 -7.69
N PHE A 215 -8.92 35.80 -8.08
CA PHE A 215 -7.82 35.99 -7.13
C PHE A 215 -8.01 37.21 -6.21
N LYS A 216 -8.48 38.35 -6.74
CA LYS A 216 -8.69 39.61 -5.98
C LYS A 216 -9.83 39.45 -4.97
N GLU A 217 -10.96 38.92 -5.39
CA GLU A 217 -12.13 38.66 -4.53
C GLU A 217 -11.78 37.69 -3.40
N ARG A 218 -11.16 36.56 -3.72
CA ARG A 218 -10.70 35.58 -2.73
C ARG A 218 -9.71 36.17 -1.74
N SER A 219 -8.78 37.01 -2.21
CA SER A 219 -7.81 37.69 -1.37
C SER A 219 -8.47 38.69 -0.40
N ILE A 220 -9.56 39.35 -0.81
CA ILE A 220 -10.34 40.26 0.05
C ILE A 220 -11.16 39.45 1.05
N PHE A 221 -11.85 38.41 0.60
CA PHE A 221 -12.67 37.52 1.43
C PHE A 221 -11.87 36.87 2.56
N LEU A 222 -10.64 36.45 2.29
CA LEU A 222 -9.79 35.73 3.26
C LEU A 222 -9.06 36.63 4.26
N LYS A 223 -9.29 37.95 4.27
CA LYS A 223 -8.57 38.87 5.19
C LYS A 223 -9.04 38.75 6.63
N SER A 224 -10.33 38.65 6.85
CA SER A 224 -10.94 38.58 8.19
C SER A 224 -12.25 37.81 8.14
N PRO A 225 -12.66 37.16 9.26
CA PRO A 225 -13.96 36.48 9.34
C PRO A 225 -15.11 37.39 8.89
N ASN A 226 -15.81 36.97 7.83
CA ASN A 226 -16.92 37.74 7.25
C ASN A 226 -17.85 36.84 6.43
N TYR A 227 -19.06 37.34 6.19
CA TYR A 227 -19.99 36.81 5.21
C TYR A 227 -19.75 37.52 3.85
N TYR A 228 -19.80 36.75 2.78
CA TYR A 228 -19.64 37.25 1.42
C TYR A 228 -20.67 36.60 0.51
N GLU A 229 -21.37 37.42 -0.24
CA GLU A 229 -22.42 37.02 -1.17
C GLU A 229 -22.09 37.62 -2.54
N VAL A 230 -22.04 36.78 -3.56
CA VAL A 230 -21.81 37.20 -4.93
C VAL A 230 -22.71 36.41 -5.85
N GLU A 231 -23.19 37.08 -6.91
CA GLU A 231 -24.04 36.49 -7.94
C GLU A 231 -23.42 36.75 -9.30
N ASP A 232 -23.40 35.73 -10.13
CA ASP A 232 -23.02 35.84 -11.54
C ASP A 232 -24.15 35.30 -12.44
N SER A 233 -23.88 35.10 -13.73
CA SER A 233 -24.84 34.56 -14.69
C SER A 233 -25.23 33.09 -14.46
N LEU A 234 -24.52 32.37 -13.61
CA LEU A 234 -24.67 30.91 -13.38
C LEU A 234 -25.31 30.61 -12.04
N ALA A 235 -24.96 31.32 -10.98
CA ALA A 235 -25.35 31.00 -9.62
C ALA A 235 -25.24 32.17 -8.64
N LEU A 236 -25.92 32.03 -7.49
CA LEU A 236 -25.67 32.77 -6.27
C LEU A 236 -24.67 32.00 -5.41
N TYR A 237 -23.62 32.63 -4.98
CA TYR A 237 -22.58 32.08 -4.10
C TYR A 237 -22.67 32.71 -2.72
N LEU A 238 -22.94 31.89 -1.72
CA LEU A 238 -22.94 32.27 -0.30
C LEU A 238 -21.65 31.73 0.31
N CYS A 239 -20.84 32.62 0.88
CA CYS A 239 -19.54 32.25 1.49
C CYS A 239 -19.43 32.83 2.89
N GLN A 240 -18.89 32.06 3.81
CA GLN A 240 -18.54 32.52 5.15
C GLN A 240 -17.11 32.13 5.46
N LEU A 241 -16.27 33.09 5.77
CA LEU A 241 -15.01 32.85 6.46
C LEU A 241 -15.31 32.77 7.96
N VAL A 242 -15.20 31.57 8.53
CA VAL A 242 -15.50 31.29 9.94
C VAL A 242 -14.33 31.70 10.82
N ASP A 243 -13.13 31.30 10.40
CA ASP A 243 -11.91 31.55 11.18
C ASP A 243 -10.66 31.53 10.29
N ARG A 244 -9.60 32.18 10.77
CA ARG A 244 -8.29 32.25 10.11
C ARG A 244 -7.19 32.17 11.14
N LEU A 245 -6.19 31.37 10.87
CA LEU A 245 -4.95 31.34 11.61
C LEU A 245 -3.79 31.67 10.69
N ASP A 246 -3.00 32.63 11.09
CA ASP A 246 -1.86 33.12 10.30
C ASP A 246 -0.61 32.25 10.49
N ARG A 247 0.31 32.43 9.55
CA ARG A 247 1.66 31.87 9.66
C ARG A 247 2.27 32.22 11.03
N GLY A 248 2.94 31.25 11.66
CA GLY A 248 3.58 31.42 12.97
C GLY A 248 2.67 31.12 14.17
N ASN A 249 1.37 30.90 13.95
CA ASN A 249 0.50 30.34 14.99
C ASN A 249 0.72 28.83 15.14
N VAL A 250 0.37 28.29 16.30
CA VAL A 250 0.31 26.84 16.51
C VAL A 250 -0.86 26.26 15.72
N ALA A 251 -0.59 25.26 14.91
CA ALA A 251 -1.63 24.56 14.14
C ALA A 251 -2.58 23.83 15.08
N PRO A 252 -3.91 23.93 14.91
CA PRO A 252 -4.89 23.17 15.69
C PRO A 252 -4.68 21.66 15.56
N PHE A 253 -4.98 20.91 16.61
CA PHE A 253 -4.87 19.43 16.60
C PHE A 253 -5.60 18.82 15.40
N THR A 254 -6.83 19.27 15.12
CA THR A 254 -7.65 18.79 14.02
C THR A 254 -7.01 18.98 12.64
N TYR A 255 -6.20 20.02 12.47
CA TYR A 255 -5.45 20.26 11.22
C TYR A 255 -4.26 19.31 11.06
N VAL A 256 -3.58 18.99 12.14
CA VAL A 256 -2.36 18.17 12.13
C VAL A 256 -2.59 16.72 12.59
N GLU A 257 -3.83 16.33 12.86
CA GLU A 257 -4.17 15.02 13.44
C GLU A 257 -3.62 13.85 12.60
N ASN A 258 -3.76 13.90 11.28
CA ASN A 258 -3.20 12.87 10.40
C ASN A 258 -1.68 12.81 10.48
N THR A 259 -1.02 13.97 10.47
CA THR A 259 0.45 14.06 10.60
C THR A 259 0.91 13.50 11.95
N ILE A 260 0.21 13.83 13.04
CA ILE A 260 0.52 13.31 14.37
C ILE A 260 0.34 11.81 14.44
N ARG A 261 -0.75 11.30 13.87
CA ARG A 261 -1.01 9.86 13.78
C ARG A 261 0.15 9.13 13.12
N ASP A 262 0.64 9.64 11.99
CA ASP A 262 1.75 9.05 11.26
C ASP A 262 3.06 9.11 12.06
N ILE A 263 3.33 10.22 12.76
CA ILE A 263 4.50 10.37 13.64
C ILE A 263 4.44 9.35 14.80
N VAL A 264 3.31 9.28 15.51
CA VAL A 264 3.13 8.37 16.66
C VAL A 264 3.21 6.91 16.20
N PHE A 265 2.61 6.59 15.06
CA PHE A 265 2.71 5.25 14.48
C PHE A 265 4.16 4.87 14.15
N ASN A 266 4.88 5.74 13.43
CA ASN A 266 6.27 5.49 13.07
C ASN A 266 7.18 5.38 14.31
N LYS A 267 6.93 6.18 15.34
CA LYS A 267 7.66 6.08 16.60
C LYS A 267 7.44 4.71 17.27
N ARG A 268 6.19 4.27 17.39
CA ARG A 268 5.85 2.93 17.92
C ARG A 268 6.47 1.81 17.08
N LYS A 269 6.45 1.94 15.75
CA LYS A 269 7.10 0.98 14.83
C LYS A 269 8.59 0.85 15.12
N ILE A 270 9.30 1.97 15.27
CA ILE A 270 10.74 1.97 15.55
C ILE A 270 11.03 1.36 16.94
N GLU A 271 10.25 1.71 17.95
CA GLU A 271 10.38 1.17 19.30
C GLU A 271 10.15 -0.34 19.34
N PHE A 272 9.08 -0.81 18.65
CA PHE A 272 8.77 -2.23 18.51
C PHE A 272 9.91 -3.01 17.84
N LEU A 273 10.40 -2.53 16.70
CA LEU A 273 11.49 -3.20 15.97
C LEU A 273 12.79 -3.22 16.79
N ARG A 274 13.07 -2.18 17.56
CA ARG A 274 14.23 -2.14 18.46
C ARG A 274 14.11 -3.17 19.60
N SER A 275 12.93 -3.27 20.20
CA SER A 275 12.66 -4.30 21.22
C SER A 275 12.82 -5.69 20.63
N PHE A 276 12.21 -5.94 19.48
CA PHE A 276 12.29 -7.20 18.76
C PHE A 276 13.73 -7.63 18.42
N ASP A 277 14.56 -6.70 17.92
CA ASP A 277 15.99 -6.99 17.66
C ASP A 277 16.75 -7.36 18.95
N ASN A 278 16.44 -6.67 20.06
CA ASN A 278 17.04 -6.98 21.36
C ASN A 278 16.58 -8.34 21.90
N ASP A 279 15.29 -8.67 21.77
CA ASP A 279 14.73 -9.93 22.25
C ASP A 279 15.35 -11.13 21.51
N ILE A 280 15.50 -11.04 20.18
CA ILE A 280 16.21 -12.05 19.38
C ILE A 280 17.63 -12.27 19.92
N LEU A 281 18.36 -11.19 20.20
CA LEU A 281 19.75 -11.28 20.69
C LEU A 281 19.80 -11.89 22.09
N GLN A 282 18.93 -11.47 22.99
CA GLN A 282 18.85 -12.00 24.37
C GLN A 282 18.50 -13.49 24.38
N ASP A 283 17.56 -13.90 23.55
CA ASP A 283 17.17 -15.31 23.42
C ASP A 283 18.32 -16.15 22.84
N ALA A 284 19.04 -15.65 21.84
CA ALA A 284 20.21 -16.33 21.30
C ALA A 284 21.32 -16.52 22.34
N ILE A 285 21.54 -15.52 23.23
CA ILE A 285 22.49 -15.62 24.37
C ILE A 285 22.04 -16.70 25.35
N LYS A 286 20.76 -16.68 25.78
CA LYS A 286 20.21 -17.66 26.74
C LYS A 286 20.38 -19.10 26.30
N ILE A 287 20.17 -19.39 25.01
CA ILE A 287 20.26 -20.73 24.42
C ILE A 287 21.65 -21.03 23.85
N LYS A 288 22.66 -20.20 24.13
CA LYS A 288 24.06 -20.35 23.66
C LYS A 288 24.22 -20.45 22.15
N LYS A 289 23.34 -19.78 21.39
CA LYS A 289 23.52 -19.64 19.93
C LYS A 289 24.37 -18.43 19.55
N PHE A 290 24.62 -17.54 20.48
CA PHE A 290 25.54 -16.42 20.33
C PHE A 290 26.51 -16.38 21.54
N GLU A 291 27.78 -16.40 21.24
CA GLU A 291 28.89 -16.27 22.21
C GLU A 291 29.88 -15.25 21.69
N LYS A 292 30.40 -14.42 22.59
CA LYS A 292 31.47 -13.45 22.30
C LYS A 292 32.74 -13.96 22.92
N TYR A 293 33.80 -14.08 22.11
CA TYR A 293 35.13 -14.50 22.55
C TYR A 293 36.07 -13.29 22.70
#